data_cb2b28f58d39148b6fcb67349e0fe8c8
#
_entry.id   cb2b28f58d39148b6fcb67349e0fe8c8
#
_cell.length_a   1.000
_cell.length_b   1.000
_cell.length_c   1.000
_cell.angle_alpha   90.00
_cell.angle_beta   90.00
_cell.angle_gamma   90.00
#
_symmetry.space_group_name_H-M   'P 1'
#
loop_
_entity.id
_entity.type
_entity.pdbx_description
1 polymer ?
#
loop_
_entity_poly.entity_id
_entity_poly.type
_entity_poly.pdbx_seq_one_letter_code
_entity_poly.pdbx_strand_id
1 'polypeptide(L)'
;MIGSLTARIFAIFWLTLALVLMLVLMLPKLDSRQMTELLDSEQRQGLMIEQHVEAELANDPPNDLMWWRRLFRAIDKWAPPGQRLLLVTSEGRVIGAERSEMQIIRNFIGQSDNSDHPQKKRYGRLEMVGPFMVRDGEDNYQLYLIRPASTSQSDFINLLFDRPLLLLIVTMLVSAPLLLWLAWSLAKPARKLKNAADEVAQGNLRQHPELEAGPQEFLAAGASFNQMVTALERMMTANQRLLSDISHELRTPLTRLQLGTALLRRRTGESKELSRIETEAQRLDSMINDLLVMSRNQAKNALVSETMKANQLWSEVLDNAAFEAEQVGKSFTVAYPSGPWPLYGNPSALESAFENIVRNALRYSHTKIEVSFSVDKDGITIHVDDDGPGVSPADREQIFRPFYRTDEARDRESGGTGLGLAIVETAIQQHRGWVKADDSPLGGLRLTLWLPLYKRD
;
A
#
# COMPACT_ATOMS: atom_id res chain seq x y z
N MET A 1 10.69 -24.91 3.16
CA MET A 1 10.27 -23.56 2.72
C MET A 1 10.48 -22.57 3.86
N ILE A 2 11.11 -21.44 3.59
CA ILE A 2 11.35 -20.39 4.59
C ILE A 2 9.99 -19.77 4.95
N GLY A 3 9.42 -20.17 6.11
CA GLY A 3 8.06 -19.80 6.50
C GLY A 3 7.94 -18.41 7.09
N SER A 4 8.98 -17.92 7.79
CA SER A 4 8.92 -16.64 8.46
C SER A 4 9.31 -15.48 7.54
N LEU A 5 8.70 -14.32 7.77
CA LEU A 5 8.99 -13.07 7.06
C LEU A 5 10.43 -12.64 7.25
N THR A 6 10.91 -12.71 8.49
CA THR A 6 12.29 -12.38 8.89
C THR A 6 13.28 -13.23 8.12
N ALA A 7 13.02 -14.54 8.00
CA ALA A 7 13.86 -15.45 7.25
C ALA A 7 13.86 -15.17 5.74
N ARG A 8 12.72 -14.73 5.17
CA ARG A 8 12.62 -14.32 3.76
C ARG A 8 13.39 -13.03 3.48
N ILE A 9 13.25 -12.02 4.33
CA ILE A 9 14.00 -10.76 4.21
C ILE A 9 15.49 -11.05 4.31
N PHE A 10 15.89 -11.82 5.31
CA PHE A 10 17.29 -12.21 5.51
C PHE A 10 17.84 -12.98 4.30
N ALA A 11 17.11 -13.97 3.80
CA ALA A 11 17.53 -14.76 2.63
C ALA A 11 17.68 -13.90 1.37
N ILE A 12 16.75 -12.98 1.10
CA ILE A 12 16.81 -12.09 -0.07
C ILE A 12 17.95 -11.09 0.09
N PHE A 13 18.12 -10.51 1.30
CA PHE A 13 19.23 -9.60 1.59
C PHE A 13 20.58 -10.29 1.36
N TRP A 14 20.79 -11.49 1.91
CA TRP A 14 22.02 -12.24 1.72
C TRP A 14 22.21 -12.72 0.29
N LEU A 15 21.14 -13.09 -0.41
CA LEU A 15 21.20 -13.46 -1.82
C LEU A 15 21.64 -12.27 -2.69
N THR A 16 21.05 -11.09 -2.49
CA THR A 16 21.43 -9.87 -3.21
C THR A 16 22.86 -9.47 -2.88
N LEU A 17 23.23 -9.50 -1.61
CA LEU A 17 24.62 -9.22 -1.18
C LEU A 17 25.62 -10.19 -1.78
N ALA A 18 25.33 -11.50 -1.74
CA ALA A 18 26.17 -12.53 -2.33
C ALA A 18 26.30 -12.36 -3.85
N LEU A 19 25.22 -12.01 -4.53
CA LEU A 19 25.23 -11.78 -5.98
C LEU A 19 26.06 -10.55 -6.35
N VAL A 20 25.93 -9.46 -5.60
CA VAL A 20 26.73 -8.23 -5.77
C VAL A 20 28.21 -8.53 -5.47
N LEU A 21 28.47 -9.23 -4.36
CA LEU A 21 29.83 -9.60 -3.98
C LEU A 21 30.47 -10.54 -5.02
N MET A 22 29.72 -11.53 -5.50
CA MET A 22 30.15 -12.44 -6.57
C MET A 22 30.50 -11.66 -7.85
N LEU A 23 29.65 -10.71 -8.23
CA LEU A 23 29.90 -9.86 -9.38
C LEU A 23 31.21 -9.08 -9.18
N VAL A 24 31.38 -8.40 -8.05
CA VAL A 24 32.58 -7.61 -7.72
C VAL A 24 33.86 -8.45 -7.65
N LEU A 25 33.80 -9.68 -7.11
CA LEU A 25 34.96 -10.56 -6.96
C LEU A 25 35.29 -11.33 -8.23
N MET A 26 34.30 -11.67 -9.06
CA MET A 26 34.53 -12.42 -10.30
C MET A 26 34.96 -11.52 -11.46
N LEU A 27 34.50 -10.28 -11.47
CA LEU A 27 34.85 -9.34 -12.52
C LEU A 27 36.38 -9.17 -12.67
N PRO A 28 37.20 -8.93 -11.63
CA PRO A 28 38.62 -8.79 -11.78
C PRO A 28 39.31 -10.02 -12.38
N LYS A 29 38.80 -11.22 -12.10
CA LYS A 29 39.33 -12.47 -12.67
C LYS A 29 39.07 -12.63 -14.17
N LEU A 30 38.08 -11.90 -14.69
CA LEU A 30 37.72 -11.87 -16.10
C LEU A 30 38.42 -10.71 -16.84
N ASP A 31 39.22 -9.91 -16.13
CA ASP A 31 39.99 -8.82 -16.74
C ASP A 31 41.17 -9.39 -17.53
N SER A 32 41.04 -9.41 -18.84
CA SER A 32 42.04 -9.86 -19.78
C SER A 32 43.33 -8.99 -19.81
N ARG A 33 43.37 -7.91 -19.04
CA ARG A 33 44.53 -6.99 -18.91
C ARG A 33 45.51 -7.45 -17.83
N GLN A 34 45.13 -8.43 -16.99
CA GLN A 34 46.07 -9.04 -16.06
C GLN A 34 47.00 -9.98 -16.80
N MET A 35 48.22 -10.09 -16.29
CA MET A 35 49.13 -11.11 -16.78
C MET A 35 48.54 -12.50 -16.47
N THR A 36 48.41 -13.32 -17.49
CA THR A 36 47.89 -14.68 -17.38
C THR A 36 48.90 -15.68 -17.96
N GLU A 37 48.94 -16.86 -17.39
CA GLU A 37 49.70 -17.97 -17.95
C GLU A 37 49.17 -18.38 -19.32
N LEU A 38 50.03 -18.90 -20.15
CA LEU A 38 49.68 -19.40 -21.47
C LEU A 38 48.88 -20.70 -21.36
N LEU A 39 47.98 -20.92 -22.31
CA LEU A 39 47.41 -22.25 -22.53
C LEU A 39 48.49 -23.18 -23.13
N ASP A 40 48.41 -24.49 -22.87
CA ASP A 40 49.35 -25.49 -23.38
C ASP A 40 49.56 -25.44 -24.91
N SER A 41 48.51 -25.08 -25.66
CA SER A 41 48.58 -24.92 -27.10
C SER A 41 49.39 -23.69 -27.51
N GLU A 42 49.26 -22.58 -26.79
CA GLU A 42 49.97 -21.32 -27.03
C GLU A 42 51.45 -21.45 -26.65
N GLN A 43 51.72 -22.12 -25.54
CA GLN A 43 53.08 -22.42 -25.11
C GLN A 43 53.81 -23.27 -26.13
N ARG A 44 53.16 -24.34 -26.62
CA ARG A 44 53.74 -25.19 -27.68
C ARG A 44 54.02 -24.42 -28.96
N GLN A 45 53.11 -23.53 -29.36
CA GLN A 45 53.34 -22.66 -30.52
C GLN A 45 54.54 -21.74 -30.34
N GLY A 46 54.66 -21.11 -29.18
CA GLY A 46 55.79 -20.24 -28.84
C GLY A 46 57.14 -21.00 -28.86
N LEU A 47 57.21 -22.19 -28.26
CA LEU A 47 58.39 -23.06 -28.29
C LEU A 47 58.76 -23.52 -29.69
N MET A 48 57.78 -23.83 -30.55
CA MET A 48 58.10 -24.14 -31.96
C MET A 48 58.71 -22.96 -32.71
N ILE A 49 58.20 -21.75 -32.49
CA ILE A 49 58.75 -20.54 -33.10
C ILE A 49 60.18 -20.28 -32.58
N GLU A 50 60.40 -20.41 -31.26
CA GLU A 50 61.71 -20.33 -30.62
C GLU A 50 62.74 -21.26 -31.31
N GLN A 51 62.42 -22.55 -31.45
CA GLN A 51 63.28 -23.55 -32.09
C GLN A 51 63.59 -23.20 -33.54
N HIS A 52 62.59 -22.69 -34.30
CA HIS A 52 62.85 -22.32 -35.70
C HIS A 52 63.69 -21.04 -35.82
N VAL A 53 63.53 -20.08 -34.93
CA VAL A 53 64.36 -18.87 -34.90
C VAL A 53 65.81 -19.25 -34.51
N GLU A 54 65.99 -20.11 -33.51
CA GLU A 54 67.36 -20.64 -33.13
C GLU A 54 68.00 -21.34 -34.30
N ALA A 55 67.30 -22.25 -34.96
CA ALA A 55 67.85 -22.98 -36.12
C ALA A 55 68.25 -22.05 -37.29
N GLU A 56 67.49 -21.00 -37.53
CA GLU A 56 67.81 -20.00 -38.57
C GLU A 56 69.00 -19.15 -38.19
N LEU A 57 69.14 -18.79 -36.91
CA LEU A 57 70.34 -18.09 -36.42
C LEU A 57 71.60 -18.93 -36.46
N ALA A 58 71.50 -20.22 -36.17
CA ALA A 58 72.63 -21.17 -36.25
C ALA A 58 73.14 -21.37 -37.69
N ASN A 59 72.25 -21.23 -38.69
CA ASN A 59 72.63 -21.41 -40.11
C ASN A 59 73.24 -20.13 -40.77
N ASP A 60 73.06 -18.95 -40.16
CA ASP A 60 73.56 -17.68 -40.68
C ASP A 60 74.62 -17.12 -39.70
N PRO A 61 75.93 -17.42 -39.95
CA PRO A 61 77.00 -17.09 -38.99
C PRO A 61 77.11 -15.58 -38.72
N PRO A 62 77.53 -15.19 -37.51
CA PRO A 62 77.59 -13.80 -37.09
C PRO A 62 78.50 -12.96 -37.95
N ASN A 63 78.01 -11.88 -38.47
CA ASN A 63 78.80 -10.90 -39.24
C ASN A 63 78.75 -9.55 -38.43
N ASP A 64 79.93 -9.15 -37.91
CA ASP A 64 80.05 -8.08 -36.91
C ASP A 64 79.47 -6.70 -37.30
N LEU A 65 79.33 -6.43 -38.59
CA LEU A 65 78.89 -5.13 -39.07
C LEU A 65 77.40 -4.91 -39.17
N MET A 66 76.57 -6.00 -39.18
CA MET A 66 75.12 -5.92 -39.35
C MET A 66 74.31 -6.96 -38.57
N TRP A 67 74.76 -7.30 -37.37
CA TRP A 67 74.12 -8.31 -36.49
C TRP A 67 72.63 -8.16 -36.33
N TRP A 68 72.12 -6.91 -36.23
CA TRP A 68 70.64 -6.61 -36.05
C TRP A 68 69.86 -7.00 -37.30
N ARG A 69 70.42 -6.92 -38.53
CA ARG A 69 69.70 -7.32 -39.76
C ARG A 69 69.54 -8.85 -39.85
N ARG A 70 70.45 -9.59 -39.31
CA ARG A 70 70.38 -11.03 -39.21
C ARG A 70 69.21 -11.44 -38.27
N LEU A 71 69.16 -10.87 -37.08
CA LEU A 71 68.10 -11.10 -36.13
C LEU A 71 66.72 -10.67 -36.69
N PHE A 72 66.68 -9.51 -37.36
CA PHE A 72 65.46 -9.04 -37.98
C PHE A 72 64.95 -10.02 -39.08
N ARG A 73 65.83 -10.52 -39.94
CA ARG A 73 65.45 -11.52 -40.96
C ARG A 73 64.95 -12.84 -40.36
N ALA A 74 65.52 -13.30 -39.30
CA ALA A 74 65.10 -14.51 -38.61
C ALA A 74 63.68 -14.37 -38.04
N ILE A 75 63.39 -13.28 -37.37
CA ILE A 75 62.05 -13.06 -36.81
C ILE A 75 61.01 -12.77 -37.90
N ASP A 76 61.35 -12.06 -38.97
CA ASP A 76 60.40 -11.74 -40.06
C ASP A 76 60.02 -13.00 -40.85
N LYS A 77 60.98 -13.93 -41.07
CA LYS A 77 60.76 -15.20 -41.77
C LYS A 77 59.85 -16.16 -41.02
N TRP A 78 59.89 -16.20 -39.72
CA TRP A 78 59.17 -17.16 -38.88
C TRP A 78 58.00 -16.56 -38.14
N ALA A 79 57.66 -15.29 -38.40
CA ALA A 79 56.46 -14.67 -37.87
C ALA A 79 55.20 -15.33 -38.45
N PRO A 80 54.28 -15.84 -37.63
CA PRO A 80 53.02 -16.38 -38.12
C PRO A 80 52.14 -15.29 -38.79
N PRO A 81 51.29 -15.69 -39.75
CA PRO A 81 50.42 -14.70 -40.44
C PRO A 81 49.63 -13.82 -39.47
N GLY A 82 49.77 -12.50 -39.61
CA GLY A 82 49.09 -11.52 -38.76
C GLY A 82 49.68 -11.35 -37.36
N GLN A 83 50.85 -12.00 -37.07
CA GLN A 83 51.60 -11.83 -35.81
C GLN A 83 52.94 -11.21 -36.12
N ARG A 84 53.55 -10.58 -35.12
CA ARG A 84 54.90 -10.01 -35.19
C ARG A 84 55.76 -10.58 -34.08
N LEU A 85 57.02 -10.81 -34.39
CA LEU A 85 58.00 -11.29 -33.43
C LEU A 85 58.93 -10.15 -33.05
N LEU A 86 59.31 -10.12 -31.78
CA LEU A 86 60.29 -9.18 -31.24
C LEU A 86 61.39 -9.94 -30.55
N LEU A 87 62.64 -9.49 -30.70
CA LEU A 87 63.75 -9.95 -29.92
C LEU A 87 64.27 -8.83 -29.02
N VAL A 88 64.57 -9.19 -27.80
CA VAL A 88 65.14 -8.29 -26.79
C VAL A 88 66.50 -8.82 -26.40
N THR A 89 67.50 -7.98 -26.52
CA THR A 89 68.90 -8.31 -26.14
C THR A 89 69.06 -8.24 -24.63
N SER A 90 70.11 -8.84 -24.08
CA SER A 90 70.50 -8.70 -22.68
C SER A 90 70.74 -7.27 -22.23
N GLU A 91 71.03 -6.35 -23.17
CA GLU A 91 71.15 -4.91 -22.91
C GLU A 91 69.79 -4.17 -22.96
N GLY A 92 68.67 -4.87 -23.16
CA GLY A 92 67.34 -4.28 -23.27
C GLY A 92 67.01 -3.59 -24.58
N ARG A 93 67.82 -3.82 -25.65
CA ARG A 93 67.53 -3.29 -27.01
C ARG A 93 66.44 -4.18 -27.65
N VAL A 94 65.41 -3.55 -28.18
CA VAL A 94 64.26 -4.24 -28.82
C VAL A 94 64.43 -4.19 -30.34
N ILE A 95 64.38 -5.36 -30.99
CA ILE A 95 64.47 -5.54 -32.44
C ILE A 95 63.08 -5.96 -32.97
N GLY A 96 62.62 -5.36 -34.06
CA GLY A 96 61.30 -5.68 -34.67
C GLY A 96 60.15 -4.83 -34.17
N ALA A 97 60.37 -3.88 -33.25
CA ALA A 97 59.35 -3.04 -32.69
C ALA A 97 59.06 -1.76 -33.52
N GLU A 98 57.81 -1.38 -33.59
CA GLU A 98 57.43 -0.04 -34.09
C GLU A 98 57.57 1.04 -33.01
N ARG A 99 57.93 2.25 -33.41
CA ARG A 99 58.12 3.39 -32.47
C ARG A 99 56.90 3.68 -31.60
N SER A 100 55.71 3.53 -32.16
CA SER A 100 54.43 3.76 -31.49
C SER A 100 54.12 2.75 -30.35
N GLU A 101 54.74 1.56 -30.40
CA GLU A 101 54.47 0.48 -29.47
C GLU A 101 55.55 0.33 -28.39
N MET A 102 56.64 1.07 -28.51
CA MET A 102 57.83 0.92 -27.66
C MET A 102 57.54 1.04 -26.16
N GLN A 103 56.60 1.91 -25.78
CA GLN A 103 56.22 2.09 -24.37
C GLN A 103 55.45 0.90 -23.83
N ILE A 104 54.56 0.33 -24.63
CA ILE A 104 53.78 -0.88 -24.29
C ILE A 104 54.73 -2.09 -24.13
N ILE A 105 55.65 -2.23 -25.07
CA ILE A 105 56.63 -3.31 -25.07
C ILE A 105 57.54 -3.25 -23.84
N ARG A 106 58.08 -2.07 -23.50
CA ARG A 106 58.90 -1.87 -22.29
C ARG A 106 58.14 -2.19 -21.01
N ASN A 107 56.89 -1.79 -20.93
CA ASN A 107 56.04 -2.09 -19.79
C ASN A 107 55.77 -3.59 -19.63
N PHE A 108 55.60 -4.31 -20.75
CA PHE A 108 55.40 -5.76 -20.70
C PHE A 108 56.71 -6.48 -20.30
N ILE A 109 57.81 -6.12 -20.92
CA ILE A 109 59.14 -6.69 -20.61
C ILE A 109 59.47 -6.51 -19.11
N GLY A 110 59.32 -5.27 -18.57
CA GLY A 110 59.61 -5.03 -17.17
C GLY A 110 58.69 -5.74 -16.17
N GLN A 111 57.52 -6.20 -16.60
CA GLN A 111 56.59 -7.00 -15.79
C GLN A 111 56.84 -8.52 -15.95
N SER A 112 57.30 -8.96 -17.11
CA SER A 112 57.57 -10.37 -17.44
C SER A 112 58.95 -10.83 -17.10
N ASP A 113 59.92 -9.91 -16.85
CA ASP A 113 61.35 -10.20 -16.67
C ASP A 113 61.68 -11.02 -15.40
N ASN A 114 60.72 -11.12 -14.45
CA ASN A 114 60.86 -11.91 -13.23
C ASN A 114 60.14 -13.29 -13.30
N SER A 115 59.67 -13.70 -14.46
CA SER A 115 58.89 -14.92 -14.62
C SER A 115 59.64 -16.00 -15.34
N ASP A 116 59.82 -17.14 -14.69
CA ASP A 116 60.42 -18.36 -15.28
C ASP A 116 59.54 -19.02 -16.35
N HIS A 117 58.31 -18.53 -16.50
CA HIS A 117 57.30 -19.05 -17.44
C HIS A 117 56.76 -17.98 -18.37
N PRO A 118 56.57 -18.27 -19.66
CA PRO A 118 55.98 -17.36 -20.60
C PRO A 118 54.55 -16.94 -20.17
N GLN A 119 54.25 -15.64 -20.24
CA GLN A 119 52.99 -15.05 -19.86
C GLN A 119 52.39 -14.28 -21.04
N LYS A 120 51.10 -14.01 -20.97
CA LYS A 120 50.41 -13.14 -21.93
C LYS A 120 49.69 -11.99 -21.24
N LYS A 121 49.67 -10.86 -21.93
CA LYS A 121 48.93 -9.67 -21.47
C LYS A 121 48.35 -8.92 -22.65
N ARG A 122 47.10 -8.44 -22.47
CA ARG A 122 46.43 -7.66 -23.49
C ARG A 122 46.63 -6.15 -23.24
N TYR A 123 46.99 -5.45 -24.31
CA TYR A 123 47.11 -4.01 -24.36
C TYR A 123 46.19 -3.45 -25.46
N GLY A 124 44.93 -3.15 -25.10
CA GLY A 124 43.93 -2.71 -26.07
C GLY A 124 43.63 -3.74 -27.15
N ARG A 125 44.02 -3.45 -28.40
CA ARG A 125 43.86 -4.35 -29.56
C ARG A 125 45.02 -5.32 -29.77
N LEU A 126 46.08 -5.21 -29.00
CA LEU A 126 47.26 -6.04 -29.12
C LEU A 126 47.38 -6.96 -27.89
N GLU A 127 47.83 -8.16 -28.12
CA GLU A 127 48.19 -9.11 -27.09
C GLU A 127 49.68 -9.46 -27.22
N MET A 128 50.39 -9.35 -26.12
CA MET A 128 51.83 -9.72 -26.06
C MET A 128 51.97 -11.03 -25.31
N VAL A 129 52.86 -11.90 -25.80
CA VAL A 129 53.11 -13.22 -25.29
C VAL A 129 54.64 -13.42 -25.20
N GLY A 130 55.12 -13.93 -24.06
CA GLY A 130 56.56 -14.21 -23.84
C GLY A 130 56.95 -14.04 -22.36
N PRO A 131 58.23 -14.11 -22.03
CA PRO A 131 59.36 -14.35 -22.90
C PRO A 131 59.56 -15.82 -23.27
N PHE A 132 60.12 -16.08 -24.45
CA PHE A 132 60.72 -17.34 -24.85
C PHE A 132 62.19 -17.11 -25.04
N MET A 133 63.07 -18.05 -24.66
CA MET A 133 64.50 -17.83 -24.61
C MET A 133 65.20 -18.41 -25.87
N VAL A 134 65.69 -17.53 -26.74
CA VAL A 134 66.39 -17.85 -27.99
C VAL A 134 67.93 -17.77 -27.76
N ARG A 135 68.67 -18.80 -28.05
CA ARG A 135 70.14 -18.82 -27.92
C ARG A 135 70.80 -18.65 -29.28
N ASP A 136 71.83 -17.83 -29.30
CA ASP A 136 72.69 -17.65 -30.48
C ASP A 136 74.16 -17.61 -30.05
N GLY A 137 74.82 -18.76 -30.03
CA GLY A 137 76.15 -18.90 -29.48
C GLY A 137 76.20 -18.60 -27.98
N GLU A 138 76.98 -17.59 -27.59
CA GLU A 138 77.11 -17.14 -26.20
C GLU A 138 76.02 -16.10 -25.82
N ASP A 139 75.29 -15.55 -26.80
CA ASP A 139 74.23 -14.54 -26.59
C ASP A 139 72.89 -15.18 -26.34
N ASN A 140 72.15 -14.61 -25.37
CA ASN A 140 70.77 -14.97 -25.07
C ASN A 140 69.84 -13.82 -25.41
N TYR A 141 68.75 -14.12 -26.13
CA TYR A 141 67.75 -13.20 -26.52
C TYR A 141 66.37 -13.63 -25.95
N GLN A 142 65.51 -12.67 -25.58
CA GLN A 142 64.15 -12.94 -25.22
C GLN A 142 63.26 -12.68 -26.44
N LEU A 143 62.50 -13.72 -26.84
CA LEU A 143 61.55 -13.66 -27.93
C LEU A 143 60.14 -13.36 -27.39
N TYR A 144 59.51 -12.37 -27.98
CA TYR A 144 58.11 -11.99 -27.68
C TYR A 144 57.29 -12.03 -28.95
N LEU A 145 56.04 -12.48 -28.81
CA LEU A 145 55.04 -12.45 -29.89
C LEU A 145 54.06 -11.32 -29.63
N ILE A 146 53.74 -10.54 -30.68
CA ILE A 146 52.67 -9.59 -30.72
C ILE A 146 51.61 -10.08 -31.70
N ARG A 147 50.40 -10.26 -31.21
CA ARG A 147 49.27 -10.65 -32.05
C ARG A 147 48.07 -9.75 -31.82
N PRO A 148 47.15 -9.63 -32.81
CA PRO A 148 45.89 -8.92 -32.56
C PRO A 148 45.09 -9.68 -31.51
N ALA A 149 44.60 -8.97 -30.50
CA ALA A 149 43.76 -9.55 -29.47
C ALA A 149 42.48 -10.09 -30.09
N SER A 150 42.12 -11.35 -29.75
CA SER A 150 40.87 -11.93 -30.23
C SER A 150 39.69 -11.11 -29.72
N THR A 151 38.80 -10.67 -30.64
CA THR A 151 37.53 -10.05 -30.34
C THR A 151 36.56 -11.09 -29.79
N SER A 152 36.66 -11.43 -28.52
CA SER A 152 35.75 -12.35 -27.86
C SER A 152 35.13 -11.66 -26.64
N GLN A 153 34.09 -12.22 -26.08
CA GLN A 153 33.27 -11.81 -24.91
C GLN A 153 33.90 -10.82 -23.89
N SER A 154 35.21 -10.69 -23.88
CA SER A 154 35.98 -9.80 -23.02
C SER A 154 35.76 -8.30 -23.26
N ASP A 155 35.28 -7.89 -24.45
CA ASP A 155 35.13 -6.46 -24.76
C ASP A 155 33.99 -5.83 -23.98
N PHE A 156 32.89 -6.55 -23.74
CA PHE A 156 31.79 -6.07 -22.88
C PHE A 156 32.20 -5.96 -21.41
N ILE A 157 32.96 -6.95 -20.94
CA ILE A 157 33.49 -7.01 -19.57
C ILE A 157 34.47 -5.87 -19.34
N ASN A 158 35.38 -5.64 -20.27
CA ASN A 158 36.34 -4.53 -20.22
C ASN A 158 35.62 -3.16 -20.26
N LEU A 159 34.54 -3.03 -21.05
CA LEU A 159 33.72 -1.81 -21.08
C LEU A 159 33.06 -1.53 -19.70
N LEU A 160 32.64 -2.59 -19.01
CA LEU A 160 32.07 -2.46 -17.65
C LEU A 160 33.09 -1.91 -16.65
N PHE A 161 34.37 -2.37 -16.75
CA PHE A 161 35.45 -1.88 -15.88
C PHE A 161 35.87 -0.45 -16.15
N ASP A 162 35.90 -0.08 -17.42
CA ASP A 162 36.28 1.27 -17.81
C ASP A 162 35.23 2.33 -17.43
N ARG A 163 34.00 1.89 -17.11
CA ARG A 163 32.88 2.76 -16.78
C ARG A 163 32.20 2.32 -15.48
N PRO A 164 32.68 2.76 -14.32
CA PRO A 164 32.14 2.38 -13.02
C PRO A 164 30.63 2.71 -12.85
N LEU A 165 30.15 3.75 -13.53
CA LEU A 165 28.71 4.08 -13.57
C LEU A 165 27.88 2.99 -14.28
N LEU A 166 28.41 2.39 -15.34
CA LEU A 166 27.75 1.33 -16.07
C LEU A 166 27.68 0.04 -15.24
N LEU A 167 28.74 -0.28 -14.50
CA LEU A 167 28.77 -1.37 -13.53
C LEU A 167 27.70 -1.19 -12.46
N LEU A 168 27.58 0.02 -11.91
CA LEU A 168 26.56 0.36 -10.92
C LEU A 168 25.15 0.17 -11.48
N ILE A 169 24.89 0.64 -12.72
CA ILE A 169 23.61 0.47 -13.40
C ILE A 169 23.27 -1.01 -13.59
N VAL A 170 24.22 -1.82 -14.05
CA VAL A 170 24.01 -3.27 -14.23
C VAL A 170 23.71 -3.95 -12.90
N THR A 171 24.46 -3.63 -11.86
CA THR A 171 24.22 -4.16 -10.50
C THR A 171 22.85 -3.79 -9.99
N MET A 172 22.44 -2.52 -10.16
CA MET A 172 21.13 -2.02 -9.79
C MET A 172 20.02 -2.73 -10.57
N LEU A 173 20.19 -2.92 -11.87
CA LEU A 173 19.21 -3.59 -12.74
C LEU A 173 19.03 -5.08 -12.40
N VAL A 174 20.10 -5.76 -11.98
CA VAL A 174 20.04 -7.16 -11.54
C VAL A 174 19.42 -7.30 -10.14
N SER A 175 19.69 -6.37 -9.21
CA SER A 175 19.17 -6.42 -7.85
C SER A 175 17.72 -5.90 -7.73
N ALA A 176 17.32 -4.96 -8.59
CA ALA A 176 16.00 -4.31 -8.53
C ALA A 176 14.81 -5.29 -8.58
N PRO A 177 14.76 -6.31 -9.45
CA PRO A 177 13.65 -7.26 -9.49
C PRO A 177 13.45 -8.01 -8.18
N LEU A 178 14.56 -8.41 -7.53
CA LEU A 178 14.53 -9.12 -6.24
C LEU A 178 13.99 -8.23 -5.12
N LEU A 179 14.45 -6.98 -5.08
CA LEU A 179 14.00 -6.00 -4.09
C LEU A 179 12.54 -5.60 -4.32
N LEU A 180 12.11 -5.41 -5.57
CA LEU A 180 10.72 -5.13 -5.92
C LEU A 180 9.80 -6.30 -5.55
N TRP A 181 10.22 -7.54 -5.83
CA TRP A 181 9.47 -8.72 -5.43
C TRP A 181 9.32 -8.82 -3.90
N LEU A 182 10.38 -8.52 -3.15
CA LEU A 182 10.33 -8.44 -1.68
C LEU A 182 9.35 -7.38 -1.21
N ALA A 183 9.49 -6.15 -1.72
CA ALA A 183 8.60 -5.04 -1.38
C ALA A 183 7.13 -5.38 -1.65
N TRP A 184 6.84 -5.99 -2.81
CA TRP A 184 5.48 -6.40 -3.17
C TRP A 184 4.94 -7.52 -2.28
N SER A 185 5.79 -8.50 -1.91
CA SER A 185 5.40 -9.61 -1.03
C SER A 185 5.06 -9.15 0.40
N LEU A 186 5.59 -8.00 0.84
CA LEU A 186 5.30 -7.38 2.13
C LEU A 186 4.09 -6.42 2.04
N ALA A 187 4.04 -5.61 1.00
CA ALA A 187 3.00 -4.60 0.84
C ALA A 187 1.60 -5.21 0.64
N LYS A 188 1.50 -6.32 -0.08
CA LYS A 188 0.21 -6.96 -0.40
C LYS A 188 -0.55 -7.45 0.85
N PRO A 189 0.03 -8.22 1.79
CA PRO A 189 -0.66 -8.63 3.02
C PRO A 189 -1.00 -7.45 3.94
N ALA A 190 -0.08 -6.47 4.05
CA ALA A 190 -0.31 -5.28 4.86
C ALA A 190 -1.51 -4.46 4.35
N ARG A 191 -1.64 -4.29 3.03
CA ARG A 191 -2.81 -3.62 2.42
C ARG A 191 -4.10 -4.38 2.66
N LYS A 192 -4.09 -5.72 2.59
CA LYS A 192 -5.26 -6.53 2.91
C LYS A 192 -5.71 -6.32 4.35
N LEU A 193 -4.77 -6.35 5.31
CA LEU A 193 -5.07 -6.12 6.71
C LEU A 193 -5.63 -4.71 6.96
N LYS A 194 -5.04 -3.69 6.31
CA LYS A 194 -5.57 -2.33 6.36
C LYS A 194 -7.01 -2.27 5.86
N ASN A 195 -7.29 -2.82 4.67
CA ASN A 195 -8.64 -2.79 4.09
C ASN A 195 -9.67 -3.50 4.98
N ALA A 196 -9.32 -4.66 5.55
CA ALA A 196 -10.17 -5.36 6.51
C ALA A 196 -10.41 -4.53 7.78
N ALA A 197 -9.39 -3.83 8.28
CA ALA A 197 -9.56 -2.93 9.42
C ALA A 197 -10.45 -1.73 9.10
N ASP A 198 -10.31 -1.16 7.89
CA ASP A 198 -11.19 -0.09 7.41
C ASP A 198 -12.66 -0.55 7.29
N GLU A 199 -12.91 -1.80 6.85
CA GLU A 199 -14.25 -2.39 6.81
C GLU A 199 -14.83 -2.57 8.22
N VAL A 200 -14.03 -3.07 9.17
CA VAL A 200 -14.46 -3.21 10.57
C VAL A 200 -14.76 -1.85 11.20
N ALA A 201 -13.95 -0.83 10.92
CA ALA A 201 -14.18 0.54 11.37
C ALA A 201 -15.49 1.14 10.80
N GLN A 202 -15.93 0.70 9.62
CA GLN A 202 -17.22 1.05 9.03
C GLN A 202 -18.39 0.21 9.55
N GLY A 203 -18.16 -0.67 10.54
CA GLY A 203 -19.18 -1.52 11.15
C GLY A 203 -19.41 -2.86 10.46
N ASN A 204 -18.65 -3.19 9.41
CA ASN A 204 -18.71 -4.49 8.74
C ASN A 204 -17.85 -5.53 9.49
N LEU A 205 -18.46 -6.25 10.43
CA LEU A 205 -17.79 -7.25 11.27
C LEU A 205 -17.69 -8.62 10.56
N ARG A 206 -17.26 -8.63 9.32
CA ARG A 206 -17.05 -9.87 8.57
C ARG A 206 -15.66 -10.44 8.88
N GLN A 207 -15.59 -11.78 9.01
CA GLN A 207 -14.32 -12.49 9.03
C GLN A 207 -13.65 -12.44 7.66
N HIS A 208 -12.33 -12.30 7.66
CA HIS A 208 -11.48 -12.22 6.47
C HIS A 208 -10.54 -13.43 6.41
N PRO A 209 -10.99 -14.59 5.90
CA PRO A 209 -10.16 -15.81 5.80
C PRO A 209 -8.90 -15.59 4.93
N GLU A 210 -8.97 -14.64 4.00
CA GLU A 210 -7.85 -14.26 3.13
C GLU A 210 -6.67 -13.62 3.87
N LEU A 211 -6.84 -13.20 5.13
CA LEU A 211 -5.77 -12.71 6.00
C LEU A 211 -4.97 -13.87 6.61
N GLU A 212 -5.54 -15.06 6.63
CA GLU A 212 -4.89 -16.28 7.13
C GLU A 212 -4.06 -16.96 6.02
N ALA A 213 -3.48 -16.18 5.10
CA ALA A 213 -2.64 -16.66 4.03
C ALA A 213 -1.38 -15.80 3.91
N GLY A 214 -0.22 -16.43 3.71
CA GLY A 214 1.03 -15.72 3.49
C GLY A 214 2.16 -16.10 4.45
N PRO A 215 3.09 -15.18 4.76
CA PRO A 215 4.14 -15.39 5.75
C PRO A 215 3.57 -15.65 7.16
N GLN A 216 4.30 -16.40 7.96
CA GLN A 216 3.83 -16.87 9.27
C GLN A 216 3.40 -15.72 10.21
N GLU A 217 4.10 -14.59 10.15
CA GLU A 217 3.79 -13.40 10.95
C GLU A 217 2.47 -12.75 10.54
N PHE A 218 2.17 -12.69 9.24
CA PHE A 218 0.90 -12.19 8.73
C PHE A 218 -0.26 -13.17 8.97
N LEU A 219 0.01 -14.47 8.93
CA LEU A 219 -0.92 -15.52 9.34
C LEU A 219 -1.38 -15.33 10.79
N ALA A 220 -0.41 -15.15 11.71
CA ALA A 220 -0.71 -14.95 13.13
C ALA A 220 -1.49 -13.64 13.37
N ALA A 221 -1.08 -12.55 12.69
CA ALA A 221 -1.78 -11.27 12.75
C ALA A 221 -3.20 -11.35 12.19
N GLY A 222 -3.40 -12.04 11.06
CA GLY A 222 -4.71 -12.27 10.45
C GLY A 222 -5.64 -13.11 11.32
N ALA A 223 -5.13 -14.19 11.92
CA ALA A 223 -5.89 -15.01 12.86
C ALA A 223 -6.30 -14.21 14.10
N SER A 224 -5.38 -13.42 14.69
CA SER A 224 -5.69 -12.54 15.83
C SER A 224 -6.73 -11.48 15.46
N PHE A 225 -6.63 -10.91 14.25
CA PHE A 225 -7.61 -9.97 13.74
C PHE A 225 -8.99 -10.60 13.61
N ASN A 226 -9.12 -11.78 12.98
CA ASN A 226 -10.38 -12.51 12.85
C ASN A 226 -10.97 -12.90 14.21
N GLN A 227 -10.12 -13.27 15.17
CA GLN A 227 -10.54 -13.53 16.54
C GLN A 227 -11.10 -12.28 17.23
N MET A 228 -10.47 -11.12 17.03
CA MET A 228 -10.96 -9.83 17.53
C MET A 228 -12.32 -9.49 16.90
N VAL A 229 -12.48 -9.63 15.57
CA VAL A 229 -13.75 -9.39 14.87
C VAL A 229 -14.86 -10.29 15.44
N THR A 230 -14.57 -11.58 15.64
CA THR A 230 -15.52 -12.52 16.23
C THR A 230 -15.92 -12.14 17.66
N ALA A 231 -14.97 -11.66 18.46
CA ALA A 231 -15.24 -11.19 19.82
C ALA A 231 -16.14 -9.95 19.83
N LEU A 232 -15.88 -8.99 18.93
CA LEU A 232 -16.72 -7.80 18.75
C LEU A 232 -18.14 -8.17 18.31
N GLU A 233 -18.29 -9.06 17.33
CA GLU A 233 -19.60 -9.54 16.86
C GLU A 233 -20.39 -10.22 17.99
N ARG A 234 -19.74 -11.07 18.77
CA ARG A 234 -20.36 -11.72 19.95
C ARG A 234 -20.78 -10.70 20.99
N MET A 235 -19.94 -9.71 21.28
CA MET A 235 -20.24 -8.65 22.25
C MET A 235 -21.47 -7.84 21.78
N MET A 236 -21.53 -7.45 20.51
CA MET A 236 -22.67 -6.72 19.94
C MET A 236 -23.94 -7.56 19.99
N THR A 237 -23.88 -8.83 19.60
CA THR A 237 -25.03 -9.74 19.65
C THR A 237 -25.53 -9.96 21.08
N ALA A 238 -24.61 -10.14 22.04
CA ALA A 238 -24.96 -10.29 23.45
C ALA A 238 -25.62 -9.02 24.01
N ASN A 239 -25.09 -7.85 23.68
CA ASN A 239 -25.67 -6.57 24.09
C ASN A 239 -27.09 -6.39 23.55
N GLN A 240 -27.33 -6.76 22.28
CA GLN A 240 -28.67 -6.72 21.67
C GLN A 240 -29.66 -7.65 22.34
N ARG A 241 -29.25 -8.90 22.61
CA ARG A 241 -30.09 -9.84 23.32
C ARG A 241 -30.48 -9.31 24.69
N LEU A 242 -29.50 -8.81 25.45
CA LEU A 242 -29.72 -8.22 26.77
C LEU A 242 -30.73 -7.06 26.70
N LEU A 243 -30.58 -6.13 25.74
CA LEU A 243 -31.52 -5.01 25.58
C LEU A 243 -32.92 -5.48 25.15
N SER A 244 -33.00 -6.49 24.28
CA SER A 244 -34.26 -7.12 23.90
C SER A 244 -34.97 -7.79 25.09
N ASP A 245 -34.23 -8.57 25.88
CA ASP A 245 -34.75 -9.28 27.02
C ASP A 245 -35.21 -8.29 28.10
N ILE A 246 -34.44 -7.26 28.42
CA ILE A 246 -34.83 -6.18 29.34
C ILE A 246 -36.12 -5.51 28.86
N SER A 247 -36.23 -5.23 27.57
CA SER A 247 -37.39 -4.56 27.00
C SER A 247 -38.65 -5.42 27.14
N HIS A 248 -38.55 -6.70 26.91
CA HIS A 248 -39.65 -7.63 27.09
C HIS A 248 -40.06 -7.77 28.59
N GLU A 249 -39.08 -7.85 29.47
CA GLU A 249 -39.32 -7.93 30.92
C GLU A 249 -39.91 -6.63 31.51
N LEU A 250 -39.56 -5.48 30.95
CA LEU A 250 -40.12 -4.21 31.37
C LEU A 250 -41.52 -3.94 30.78
N ARG A 251 -41.83 -4.38 29.57
CA ARG A 251 -43.13 -4.18 28.93
C ARG A 251 -44.25 -4.91 29.67
N THR A 252 -44.00 -6.11 30.18
CA THR A 252 -45.01 -6.89 30.90
C THR A 252 -45.54 -6.21 32.16
N PRO A 253 -44.71 -5.73 33.12
CA PRO A 253 -45.23 -5.01 34.30
C PRO A 253 -45.83 -3.66 33.91
N LEU A 254 -45.34 -2.99 32.89
CA LEU A 254 -45.87 -1.73 32.40
C LEU A 254 -47.29 -1.88 31.84
N THR A 255 -47.55 -2.95 31.05
CA THR A 255 -48.90 -3.26 30.55
C THR A 255 -49.83 -3.57 31.70
N ARG A 256 -49.40 -4.29 32.77
CA ARG A 256 -50.20 -4.53 33.97
C ARG A 256 -50.51 -3.24 34.71
N LEU A 257 -49.56 -2.30 34.80
CA LEU A 257 -49.75 -1.00 35.41
C LEU A 257 -50.79 -0.17 34.61
N GLN A 258 -50.65 -0.13 33.28
CA GLN A 258 -51.63 0.55 32.40
C GLN A 258 -53.03 -0.04 32.51
N LEU A 259 -53.15 -1.38 32.60
CA LEU A 259 -54.43 -2.03 32.80
C LEU A 259 -55.03 -1.71 34.19
N GLY A 260 -54.16 -1.70 35.22
CA GLY A 260 -54.58 -1.31 36.58
C GLY A 260 -55.07 0.10 36.67
N THR A 261 -54.42 1.06 36.04
CA THR A 261 -54.84 2.46 35.99
C THR A 261 -56.15 2.63 35.20
N ALA A 262 -56.30 1.92 34.06
CA ALA A 262 -57.54 1.94 33.29
C ALA A 262 -58.73 1.35 34.06
N LEU A 263 -58.53 0.30 34.85
CA LEU A 263 -59.56 -0.29 35.72
C LEU A 263 -59.92 0.65 36.89
N LEU A 264 -58.93 1.31 37.49
CA LEU A 264 -59.16 2.34 38.53
C LEU A 264 -59.93 3.50 37.98
N ARG A 265 -59.57 4.04 36.80
CA ARG A 265 -60.28 5.13 36.10
C ARG A 265 -61.76 4.76 35.89
N ARG A 266 -62.05 3.52 35.49
CA ARG A 266 -63.40 3.05 35.28
C ARG A 266 -64.22 2.95 36.58
N ARG A 267 -63.58 2.71 37.72
CA ARG A 267 -64.27 2.58 39.02
C ARG A 267 -64.43 3.87 39.78
N THR A 268 -63.38 4.71 39.76
CA THR A 268 -63.33 5.94 40.60
C THR A 268 -63.53 7.24 39.82
N GLY A 269 -63.61 7.11 38.47
CA GLY A 269 -63.62 8.27 37.59
C GLY A 269 -62.21 8.79 37.32
N GLU A 270 -62.12 9.94 36.62
CA GLU A 270 -60.87 10.57 36.28
C GLU A 270 -60.24 11.33 37.44
N SER A 271 -58.95 11.17 37.71
CA SER A 271 -58.24 12.01 38.66
C SER A 271 -56.91 12.48 38.04
N LYS A 272 -56.37 13.62 38.51
CA LYS A 272 -55.09 14.17 38.04
C LYS A 272 -53.95 13.18 38.27
N GLU A 273 -54.01 12.43 39.34
CA GLU A 273 -52.99 11.41 39.71
C GLU A 273 -53.01 10.25 38.74
N LEU A 274 -54.17 9.73 38.36
CA LEU A 274 -54.33 8.67 37.37
C LEU A 274 -53.85 9.09 35.99
N SER A 275 -54.21 10.30 35.57
CA SER A 275 -53.75 10.85 34.29
C SER A 275 -52.23 10.99 34.26
N ARG A 276 -51.62 11.43 35.36
CA ARG A 276 -50.15 11.54 35.50
C ARG A 276 -49.48 10.18 35.46
N ILE A 277 -50.00 9.16 36.16
CA ILE A 277 -49.44 7.79 36.12
C ILE A 277 -49.50 7.22 34.69
N GLU A 278 -50.62 7.45 33.99
CA GLU A 278 -50.79 6.97 32.62
C GLU A 278 -49.81 7.65 31.67
N THR A 279 -49.59 8.95 31.80
CA THR A 279 -48.61 9.70 31.01
C THR A 279 -47.19 9.19 31.26
N GLU A 280 -46.80 8.93 32.50
CA GLU A 280 -45.47 8.37 32.82
C GLU A 280 -45.31 6.92 32.33
N ALA A 281 -46.41 6.13 32.40
CA ALA A 281 -46.39 4.77 31.84
C ALA A 281 -46.23 4.75 30.32
N GLN A 282 -46.91 5.64 29.59
CA GLN A 282 -46.76 5.82 28.14
C GLN A 282 -45.35 6.30 27.78
N ARG A 283 -44.78 7.19 28.60
CA ARG A 283 -43.41 7.68 28.43
C ARG A 283 -42.38 6.56 28.58
N LEU A 284 -42.52 5.69 29.58
CA LEU A 284 -41.66 4.51 29.78
C LEU A 284 -41.76 3.54 28.59
N ASP A 285 -42.97 3.30 28.07
CA ASP A 285 -43.15 2.44 26.88
C ASP A 285 -42.42 3.00 25.63
N SER A 286 -42.56 4.31 25.43
CA SER A 286 -41.81 4.99 24.36
C SER A 286 -40.32 4.88 24.54
N MET A 287 -39.76 5.05 25.76
CA MET A 287 -38.35 4.88 26.05
C MET A 287 -37.83 3.47 25.73
N ILE A 288 -38.60 2.44 26.12
CA ILE A 288 -38.27 1.04 25.85
C ILE A 288 -38.23 0.78 24.33
N ASN A 289 -39.22 1.31 23.59
CA ASN A 289 -39.27 1.15 22.14
C ASN A 289 -38.10 1.88 21.45
N ASP A 290 -37.81 3.12 21.84
CA ASP A 290 -36.66 3.90 21.30
C ASP A 290 -35.34 3.21 21.55
N LEU A 291 -35.14 2.62 22.74
CA LEU A 291 -33.96 1.86 23.09
C LEU A 291 -33.80 0.60 22.21
N LEU A 292 -34.93 -0.09 21.95
CA LEU A 292 -34.93 -1.24 21.03
C LEU A 292 -34.60 -0.86 19.60
N VAL A 293 -35.15 0.25 19.11
CA VAL A 293 -34.83 0.77 17.76
C VAL A 293 -33.34 1.11 17.65
N MET A 294 -32.80 1.83 18.62
CA MET A 294 -31.38 2.15 18.68
C MET A 294 -30.48 0.91 18.69
N SER A 295 -30.83 -0.08 19.51
CA SER A 295 -30.11 -1.35 19.59
C SER A 295 -30.17 -2.16 18.28
N ARG A 296 -31.32 -2.22 17.63
CA ARG A 296 -31.50 -2.90 16.34
C ARG A 296 -30.76 -2.23 15.21
N ASN A 297 -30.74 -0.90 15.18
CA ASN A 297 -30.03 -0.15 14.15
C ASN A 297 -28.53 -0.34 14.25
N GLN A 298 -27.96 -0.46 15.45
CA GLN A 298 -26.53 -0.75 15.65
C GLN A 298 -26.08 -2.09 15.03
N ALA A 299 -26.98 -3.10 14.95
CA ALA A 299 -26.63 -4.44 14.52
C ALA A 299 -27.04 -4.83 13.09
N LYS A 300 -28.09 -4.22 12.56
CA LYS A 300 -28.65 -4.60 11.25
C LYS A 300 -27.93 -3.95 10.05
N ASN A 301 -26.87 -3.21 10.26
CA ASN A 301 -26.20 -2.44 9.20
C ASN A 301 -25.66 -3.26 8.03
N ALA A 302 -25.49 -4.56 8.16
CA ALA A 302 -24.90 -5.40 7.11
C ALA A 302 -25.94 -6.18 6.28
N LEU A 303 -27.23 -6.20 6.67
CA LEU A 303 -28.15 -7.21 6.13
C LEU A 303 -29.20 -6.71 5.13
N VAL A 304 -29.57 -5.44 5.12
CA VAL A 304 -30.56 -4.92 4.16
C VAL A 304 -30.19 -3.50 3.74
N SER A 305 -29.21 -3.37 2.88
CA SER A 305 -28.96 -2.09 2.20
C SER A 305 -29.41 -2.21 0.74
N GLU A 306 -30.27 -1.29 0.32
CA GLU A 306 -30.79 -1.24 -1.03
C GLU A 306 -30.71 0.17 -1.61
N THR A 307 -30.82 0.26 -2.93
CA THR A 307 -30.91 1.55 -3.61
C THR A 307 -32.35 2.03 -3.57
N MET A 308 -32.55 3.21 -3.02
CA MET A 308 -33.86 3.83 -2.87
C MET A 308 -33.88 5.26 -3.44
N LYS A 309 -35.05 5.78 -3.71
CA LYS A 309 -35.24 7.18 -4.13
C LYS A 309 -35.65 8.02 -2.93
N ALA A 310 -34.89 9.07 -2.63
CA ALA A 310 -35.12 9.92 -1.48
C ALA A 310 -36.52 10.50 -1.42
N ASN A 311 -37.10 10.91 -2.56
CA ASN A 311 -38.44 11.45 -2.63
C ASN A 311 -39.55 10.42 -2.30
N GLN A 312 -39.31 9.12 -2.57
CA GLN A 312 -40.26 8.06 -2.22
C GLN A 312 -40.10 7.62 -0.76
N LEU A 313 -38.89 7.65 -0.24
CA LEU A 313 -38.55 7.25 1.12
C LEU A 313 -39.27 8.09 2.17
N TRP A 314 -39.36 9.41 1.96
CA TRP A 314 -39.87 10.33 2.99
C TRP A 314 -41.26 10.92 2.70
N SER A 315 -41.88 10.60 1.56
CA SER A 315 -43.20 11.12 1.21
C SER A 315 -44.25 10.82 2.27
N GLU A 316 -44.33 9.58 2.71
CA GLU A 316 -45.31 9.15 3.72
C GLU A 316 -45.08 9.84 5.08
N VAL A 317 -43.83 9.99 5.51
CA VAL A 317 -43.48 10.70 6.75
C VAL A 317 -43.90 12.17 6.68
N LEU A 318 -43.65 12.82 5.54
CA LEU A 318 -44.01 14.23 5.33
C LEU A 318 -45.51 14.44 5.23
N ASP A 319 -46.23 13.56 4.55
CA ASP A 319 -47.70 13.62 4.43
C ASP A 319 -48.37 13.44 5.79
N ASN A 320 -47.92 12.47 6.59
CA ASN A 320 -48.36 12.23 7.95
C ASN A 320 -48.08 13.43 8.87
N ALA A 321 -46.87 14.01 8.73
CA ALA A 321 -46.50 15.19 9.52
C ALA A 321 -47.31 16.43 9.16
N ALA A 322 -47.59 16.64 7.88
CA ALA A 322 -48.47 17.73 7.44
C ALA A 322 -49.90 17.59 8.01
N PHE A 323 -50.44 16.38 7.97
CA PHE A 323 -51.73 16.09 8.58
C PHE A 323 -51.74 16.34 10.10
N GLU A 324 -50.73 15.86 10.81
CA GLU A 324 -50.59 16.06 12.27
C GLU A 324 -50.44 17.55 12.62
N ALA A 325 -49.64 18.30 11.83
CA ALA A 325 -49.49 19.75 11.99
C ALA A 325 -50.84 20.49 11.85
N GLU A 326 -51.66 20.15 10.85
CA GLU A 326 -52.98 20.73 10.61
C GLU A 326 -53.92 20.50 11.80
N GLN A 327 -53.92 19.29 12.38
CA GLN A 327 -54.75 18.95 13.55
C GLN A 327 -54.41 19.77 14.79
N VAL A 328 -53.16 20.21 14.94
CA VAL A 328 -52.71 21.05 16.05
C VAL A 328 -52.61 22.55 15.69
N GLY A 329 -53.11 22.93 14.49
CA GLY A 329 -53.17 24.33 14.04
C GLY A 329 -51.82 24.94 13.68
N LYS A 330 -50.84 24.11 13.29
CA LYS A 330 -49.50 24.55 12.86
C LYS A 330 -49.34 24.50 11.33
N SER A 331 -48.58 25.44 10.79
CA SER A 331 -48.23 25.46 9.36
C SER A 331 -47.05 24.56 9.07
N PHE A 332 -47.22 23.62 8.15
CA PHE A 332 -46.18 22.72 7.70
C PHE A 332 -45.96 22.91 6.19
N THR A 333 -44.75 23.32 5.79
CA THR A 333 -44.41 23.57 4.39
C THR A 333 -43.22 22.72 3.95
N VAL A 334 -43.34 22.17 2.75
CA VAL A 334 -42.28 21.31 2.19
C VAL A 334 -41.86 21.83 0.83
N ALA A 335 -40.58 22.10 0.65
CA ALA A 335 -39.95 22.44 -0.64
C ALA A 335 -39.20 21.22 -1.19
N TYR A 336 -39.89 20.48 -2.07
CA TYR A 336 -39.29 19.36 -2.75
C TYR A 336 -38.43 19.83 -3.93
N PRO A 337 -37.17 19.38 -4.06
CA PRO A 337 -36.43 19.58 -5.27
C PRO A 337 -36.90 18.63 -6.38
N SER A 338 -36.69 19.00 -7.63
CA SER A 338 -37.06 18.18 -8.79
C SER A 338 -36.02 17.08 -9.04
N GLY A 339 -36.43 15.80 -9.11
CA GLY A 339 -35.62 14.67 -9.58
C GLY A 339 -35.56 13.46 -8.66
N PRO A 340 -35.22 12.31 -9.16
CA PRO A 340 -34.96 11.11 -8.37
C PRO A 340 -33.54 11.16 -7.83
N TRP A 341 -33.36 11.27 -6.51
CA TRP A 341 -32.04 11.18 -5.89
C TRP A 341 -31.85 9.78 -5.33
N PRO A 342 -30.94 8.98 -5.93
CA PRO A 342 -30.68 7.65 -5.45
C PRO A 342 -29.84 7.72 -4.16
N LEU A 343 -30.33 7.06 -3.13
CA LEU A 343 -29.62 6.80 -1.88
C LEU A 343 -29.33 5.30 -1.78
N TYR A 344 -28.29 4.93 -1.06
CA TYR A 344 -27.98 3.55 -0.75
C TYR A 344 -27.90 3.35 0.75
N GLY A 345 -28.68 2.42 1.28
CA GLY A 345 -28.68 2.14 2.71
C GLY A 345 -29.91 1.35 3.16
N ASN A 346 -30.21 1.46 4.45
CA ASN A 346 -31.36 0.84 5.09
C ASN A 346 -32.55 1.81 5.10
N PRO A 347 -33.62 1.52 4.33
CA PRO A 347 -34.80 2.41 4.26
C PRO A 347 -35.42 2.69 5.63
N SER A 348 -35.68 1.64 6.41
CA SER A 348 -36.36 1.77 7.72
C SER A 348 -35.54 2.58 8.72
N ALA A 349 -34.20 2.55 8.66
CA ALA A 349 -33.36 3.38 9.52
C ALA A 349 -33.43 4.86 9.13
N LEU A 350 -33.40 5.15 7.82
CA LEU A 350 -33.52 6.52 7.31
C LEU A 350 -34.93 7.11 7.51
N GLU A 351 -35.99 6.32 7.32
CA GLU A 351 -37.38 6.72 7.64
C GLU A 351 -37.52 7.06 9.12
N SER A 352 -37.07 6.16 10.00
CA SER A 352 -37.14 6.40 11.45
C SER A 352 -36.34 7.62 11.89
N ALA A 353 -35.15 7.85 11.28
CA ALA A 353 -34.36 9.04 11.57
C ALA A 353 -35.11 10.31 11.17
N PHE A 354 -35.68 10.33 9.98
CA PHE A 354 -36.41 11.49 9.46
C PHE A 354 -37.70 11.74 10.24
N GLU A 355 -38.44 10.70 10.57
CA GLU A 355 -39.63 10.78 11.46
C GLU A 355 -39.27 11.40 12.81
N ASN A 356 -38.15 11.01 13.44
CA ASN A 356 -37.72 11.58 14.71
C ASN A 356 -37.43 13.08 14.62
N ILE A 357 -36.85 13.54 13.51
CA ILE A 357 -36.56 14.96 13.29
C ILE A 357 -37.88 15.76 13.12
N VAL A 358 -38.73 15.27 12.25
CA VAL A 358 -40.01 15.94 11.95
C VAL A 358 -40.90 15.97 13.19
N ARG A 359 -40.96 14.86 13.94
CA ARG A 359 -41.69 14.80 15.22
C ARG A 359 -41.12 15.77 16.25
N ASN A 360 -39.78 15.92 16.27
CA ASN A 360 -39.15 16.93 17.14
C ASN A 360 -39.57 18.35 16.77
N ALA A 361 -39.55 18.69 15.47
CA ALA A 361 -40.03 19.99 14.99
C ALA A 361 -41.51 20.22 15.30
N LEU A 362 -42.39 19.25 15.06
CA LEU A 362 -43.82 19.32 15.40
C LEU A 362 -44.05 19.56 16.89
N ARG A 363 -43.23 18.96 17.75
CA ARG A 363 -43.36 19.06 19.19
C ARG A 363 -42.93 20.43 19.73
N TYR A 364 -41.81 20.97 19.24
CA TYR A 364 -41.22 22.17 19.81
C TYR A 364 -41.58 23.47 19.08
N SER A 365 -42.05 23.42 17.82
CA SER A 365 -42.52 24.59 17.10
C SER A 365 -43.69 25.26 17.81
N HIS A 366 -43.82 26.56 17.64
CA HIS A 366 -44.98 27.33 18.08
C HIS A 366 -46.10 27.26 17.02
N THR A 367 -45.80 27.65 15.79
CA THR A 367 -46.77 27.81 14.71
C THR A 367 -46.29 27.31 13.35
N LYS A 368 -44.97 27.28 13.08
CA LYS A 368 -44.46 27.06 11.73
C LYS A 368 -43.33 26.06 11.69
N ILE A 369 -43.39 25.17 10.69
CA ILE A 369 -42.35 24.20 10.37
C ILE A 369 -42.10 24.25 8.87
N GLU A 370 -40.83 24.26 8.48
CA GLU A 370 -40.43 24.29 7.09
C GLU A 370 -39.39 23.19 6.82
N VAL A 371 -39.66 22.36 5.81
CA VAL A 371 -38.71 21.30 5.36
C VAL A 371 -38.23 21.65 3.97
N SER A 372 -36.93 21.78 3.80
CA SER A 372 -36.33 22.06 2.50
C SER A 372 -35.24 21.06 2.15
N PHE A 373 -35.17 20.76 0.86
CA PHE A 373 -34.18 19.83 0.31
C PHE A 373 -33.32 20.57 -0.69
N SER A 374 -32.02 20.35 -0.64
CA SER A 374 -31.06 20.80 -1.65
C SER A 374 -30.16 19.65 -2.07
N VAL A 375 -29.81 19.63 -3.35
CA VAL A 375 -28.98 18.54 -3.91
C VAL A 375 -27.82 19.16 -4.63
N ASP A 376 -26.64 18.65 -4.31
CA ASP A 376 -25.39 18.95 -5.02
C ASP A 376 -24.85 17.72 -5.75
N LYS A 377 -23.62 17.80 -6.26
CA LYS A 377 -22.98 16.71 -7.01
C LYS A 377 -22.68 15.50 -6.15
N ASP A 378 -22.54 15.66 -4.85
CA ASP A 378 -22.01 14.65 -3.93
C ASP A 378 -23.06 14.15 -2.95
N GLY A 379 -24.10 14.93 -2.65
CA GLY A 379 -25.09 14.57 -1.66
C GLY A 379 -26.40 15.31 -1.74
N ILE A 380 -27.29 14.91 -0.85
CA ILE A 380 -28.56 15.59 -0.55
C ILE A 380 -28.48 16.22 0.84
N THR A 381 -28.81 17.49 0.94
CA THR A 381 -28.93 18.22 2.21
C THR A 381 -30.38 18.47 2.50
N ILE A 382 -30.80 18.18 3.72
CA ILE A 382 -32.18 18.37 4.20
C ILE A 382 -32.12 19.33 5.38
N HIS A 383 -32.92 20.37 5.34
CA HIS A 383 -33.12 21.29 6.46
C HIS A 383 -34.53 21.13 7.00
N VAL A 384 -34.65 20.99 8.30
CA VAL A 384 -35.92 21.03 9.01
C VAL A 384 -35.82 22.19 9.99
N ASP A 385 -36.64 23.20 9.75
CA ASP A 385 -36.70 24.47 10.48
C ASP A 385 -37.97 24.55 11.30
N ASP A 386 -37.86 24.94 12.55
CA ASP A 386 -39.01 25.28 13.40
C ASP A 386 -38.91 26.72 13.95
N ASP A 387 -40.02 27.23 14.45
CA ASP A 387 -40.16 28.53 15.12
C ASP A 387 -40.25 28.39 16.66
N GLY A 388 -39.69 27.31 17.20
CA GLY A 388 -39.69 27.01 18.62
C GLY A 388 -38.67 27.82 19.42
N PRO A 389 -38.35 27.41 20.66
CA PRO A 389 -37.41 28.13 21.53
C PRO A 389 -35.95 28.03 21.08
N GLY A 390 -35.66 27.15 20.12
CA GLY A 390 -34.29 26.88 19.70
C GLY A 390 -33.48 26.08 20.73
N VAL A 391 -32.16 26.02 20.52
CA VAL A 391 -31.21 25.33 21.40
C VAL A 391 -29.97 26.19 21.58
N SER A 392 -29.49 26.34 22.83
CA SER A 392 -28.27 27.12 23.11
C SER A 392 -27.07 26.59 22.34
N PRO A 393 -26.09 27.42 21.91
CA PRO A 393 -24.88 26.95 21.22
C PRO A 393 -24.11 25.89 22.01
N ALA A 394 -24.16 25.92 23.35
CA ALA A 394 -23.49 24.92 24.20
C ALA A 394 -24.18 23.53 24.13
N ASP A 395 -25.46 23.52 23.87
CA ASP A 395 -26.27 22.29 23.87
C ASP A 395 -26.37 21.63 22.47
N ARG A 396 -26.03 22.35 21.38
CA ARG A 396 -26.21 21.88 19.99
C ARG A 396 -25.56 20.56 19.68
N GLU A 397 -24.41 20.29 20.27
CA GLU A 397 -23.73 18.97 20.15
C GLU A 397 -24.28 17.96 21.15
N GLN A 398 -24.75 18.44 22.31
CA GLN A 398 -25.24 17.58 23.40
C GLN A 398 -26.59 16.95 23.11
N ILE A 399 -27.46 17.63 22.32
CA ILE A 399 -28.81 17.13 22.00
C ILE A 399 -28.81 15.82 21.20
N PHE A 400 -27.72 15.44 20.60
CA PHE A 400 -27.55 14.15 19.91
C PHE A 400 -27.09 13.02 20.86
N ARG A 401 -26.70 13.34 22.10
CA ARG A 401 -26.35 12.31 23.09
C ARG A 401 -27.57 11.59 23.61
N PRO A 402 -27.53 10.27 23.77
CA PRO A 402 -28.64 9.53 24.37
C PRO A 402 -29.07 10.10 25.74
N PHE A 403 -30.38 10.20 25.97
CA PHE A 403 -30.99 10.69 27.20
C PHE A 403 -30.74 12.18 27.53
N TYR A 404 -30.01 12.90 26.66
CA TYR A 404 -29.78 14.33 26.90
C TYR A 404 -31.04 15.14 26.62
N ARG A 405 -31.32 16.11 27.49
CA ARG A 405 -32.43 17.09 27.36
C ARG A 405 -31.97 18.43 27.96
N THR A 406 -32.27 19.51 27.28
CA THR A 406 -32.06 20.87 27.83
C THR A 406 -32.92 21.10 29.08
N ASP A 407 -32.51 22.01 29.97
CA ASP A 407 -33.27 22.28 31.20
C ASP A 407 -34.67 22.80 30.90
N GLU A 408 -34.82 23.65 29.89
CA GLU A 408 -36.11 24.13 29.43
C GLU A 408 -37.05 23.02 28.90
N ALA A 409 -36.49 21.99 28.33
CA ALA A 409 -37.24 20.83 27.85
C ALA A 409 -37.60 19.84 28.98
N ARG A 410 -36.95 19.92 30.14
CA ARG A 410 -37.29 19.12 31.34
C ARG A 410 -38.51 19.62 32.04
N ASP A 411 -38.70 20.95 32.09
CA ASP A 411 -39.79 21.62 32.81
C ASP A 411 -41.14 21.56 32.10
N ARG A 412 -41.14 21.26 30.78
CA ARG A 412 -42.37 21.09 30.03
C ARG A 412 -42.93 19.67 30.22
N GLU A 413 -44.22 19.54 30.54
CA GLU A 413 -44.97 18.28 30.69
C GLU A 413 -44.96 17.41 29.42
N SER A 414 -44.56 17.95 28.28
CA SER A 414 -44.40 17.26 27.00
C SER A 414 -43.11 16.42 26.94
N GLY A 415 -43.02 15.37 27.77
CA GLY A 415 -41.84 14.57 27.98
C GLY A 415 -41.35 13.75 26.79
N GLY A 416 -40.24 14.16 26.11
CA GLY A 416 -39.50 13.33 25.19
C GLY A 416 -38.51 12.40 25.94
N THR A 417 -38.15 11.29 25.32
CA THR A 417 -37.22 10.28 25.85
C THR A 417 -35.78 10.76 25.89
N GLY A 418 -35.41 11.73 25.04
CA GLY A 418 -34.02 12.14 24.80
C GLY A 418 -33.24 11.15 23.93
N LEU A 419 -33.92 10.20 23.28
CA LEU A 419 -33.30 9.19 22.41
C LEU A 419 -33.49 9.51 20.91
N GLY A 420 -34.53 10.28 20.55
CA GLY A 420 -34.89 10.52 19.14
C GLY A 420 -33.72 11.08 18.30
N LEU A 421 -33.04 12.15 18.77
CA LEU A 421 -31.93 12.73 18.02
C LEU A 421 -30.65 11.85 18.05
N ALA A 422 -30.44 11.02 19.06
CA ALA A 422 -29.40 10.04 19.08
C ALA A 422 -29.63 8.92 18.05
N ILE A 423 -30.87 8.51 17.83
CA ILE A 423 -31.28 7.59 16.77
C ILE A 423 -30.97 8.21 15.41
N VAL A 424 -31.27 9.48 15.22
CA VAL A 424 -30.98 10.25 14.00
C VAL A 424 -29.47 10.22 13.72
N GLU A 425 -28.66 10.68 14.68
CA GLU A 425 -27.20 10.74 14.50
C GLU A 425 -26.62 9.36 14.14
N THR A 426 -27.03 8.32 14.87
CA THR A 426 -26.59 6.95 14.61
C THR A 426 -26.97 6.50 13.19
N ALA A 427 -28.21 6.70 12.78
CA ALA A 427 -28.67 6.28 11.45
C ALA A 427 -27.97 7.05 10.33
N ILE A 428 -27.80 8.35 10.45
CA ILE A 428 -27.16 9.19 9.43
C ILE A 428 -25.66 8.88 9.31
N GLN A 429 -24.94 8.70 10.42
CA GLN A 429 -23.52 8.30 10.43
C GLN A 429 -23.31 6.94 9.76
N GLN A 430 -24.21 5.98 9.99
CA GLN A 430 -24.19 4.66 9.35
C GLN A 430 -24.31 4.74 7.82
N HIS A 431 -24.97 5.76 7.33
CA HIS A 431 -25.11 6.06 5.89
C HIS A 431 -24.02 7.01 5.37
N ARG A 432 -22.92 7.19 6.12
CA ARG A 432 -21.79 8.09 5.78
C ARG A 432 -22.22 9.56 5.64
N GLY A 433 -23.32 9.92 6.28
CA GLY A 433 -23.83 11.27 6.38
C GLY A 433 -23.41 11.94 7.69
N TRP A 434 -23.90 13.15 7.87
CA TRP A 434 -23.77 13.90 9.11
C TRP A 434 -25.04 14.67 9.42
N VAL A 435 -25.25 14.99 10.70
CA VAL A 435 -26.34 15.82 11.18
C VAL A 435 -25.78 16.95 12.02
N LYS A 436 -26.42 18.14 11.96
CA LYS A 436 -25.99 19.32 12.69
C LYS A 436 -27.19 20.14 13.14
N ALA A 437 -27.06 20.81 14.28
CA ALA A 437 -28.04 21.73 14.83
C ALA A 437 -27.53 23.18 14.74
N ASP A 438 -28.37 24.10 14.22
CA ASP A 438 -28.06 25.51 14.07
C ASP A 438 -29.34 26.36 14.41
N ASP A 439 -29.22 27.69 14.39
CA ASP A 439 -30.39 28.59 14.52
C ASP A 439 -31.26 28.52 13.25
N SER A 440 -32.54 28.37 13.44
CA SER A 440 -33.53 28.43 12.35
C SER A 440 -33.75 29.85 11.88
N PRO A 441 -33.91 30.09 10.56
CA PRO A 441 -34.39 31.38 10.04
C PRO A 441 -35.76 31.76 10.57
N LEU A 442 -36.51 30.78 11.08
CA LEU A 442 -37.84 31.01 11.69
C LEU A 442 -37.76 31.42 13.17
N GLY A 443 -36.57 31.43 13.76
CA GLY A 443 -36.30 31.82 15.13
C GLY A 443 -36.12 30.66 16.13
N GLY A 444 -36.35 29.42 15.71
CA GLY A 444 -36.18 28.21 16.52
C GLY A 444 -34.95 27.40 16.19
N LEU A 445 -35.10 26.08 16.07
CA LEU A 445 -34.02 25.13 15.76
C LEU A 445 -34.04 24.78 14.28
N ARG A 446 -32.83 24.77 13.67
CA ARG A 446 -32.57 24.14 12.38
C ARG A 446 -31.82 22.84 12.59
N LEU A 447 -32.39 21.73 12.12
CA LEU A 447 -31.67 20.47 11.97
C LEU A 447 -31.27 20.26 10.51
N THR A 448 -29.98 20.12 10.25
CA THR A 448 -29.42 19.90 8.91
C THR A 448 -28.90 18.49 8.82
N LEU A 449 -29.39 17.72 7.84
CA LEU A 449 -28.89 16.40 7.51
C LEU A 449 -28.23 16.44 6.14
N TRP A 450 -27.13 15.71 6.01
CA TRP A 450 -26.51 15.47 4.73
C TRP A 450 -26.30 13.97 4.51
N LEU A 451 -26.64 13.48 3.32
CA LEU A 451 -26.44 12.09 2.90
C LEU A 451 -25.79 12.04 1.53
N PRO A 452 -24.82 11.14 1.30
CA PRO A 452 -24.18 10.99 0.00
C PRO A 452 -25.16 10.38 -1.01
N LEU A 453 -25.13 10.87 -2.25
CA LEU A 453 -25.87 10.25 -3.36
C LEU A 453 -25.17 8.99 -3.81
N TYR A 454 -25.97 7.97 -4.14
CA TYR A 454 -25.46 6.75 -4.72
C TYR A 454 -25.13 6.97 -6.19
N LYS A 455 -23.83 6.95 -6.52
CA LYS A 455 -23.32 6.96 -7.90
C LYS A 455 -23.16 5.49 -8.34
N ARG A 456 -23.92 5.09 -9.33
CA ARG A 456 -23.73 3.77 -9.97
C ARG A 456 -22.48 3.90 -10.85
N ASP A 457 -21.38 3.22 -10.47
CA ASP A 457 -20.17 3.08 -11.32
C ASP A 457 -20.49 2.38 -12.62
#